data_0ca3ff6fb8696968bf1a1659a62c83d8
#
_entry.id   0ca3ff6fb8696968bf1a1659a62c83d8
#
_cell.length_a   1.000
_cell.length_b   1.000
_cell.length_c   1.000
_cell.angle_alpha   90.00
_cell.angle_beta   90.00
_cell.angle_gamma   90.00
#
_symmetry.space_group_name_H-M   'P 1'
#
loop_
_entity.id
_entity.type
_entity.pdbx_description
1 polymer ?
#
loop_
_entity_poly.entity_id
_entity_poly.type
_entity_poly.pdbx_seq_one_letter_code
_entity_poly.pdbx_strand_id
1 'polypeptide(L)'
;MIRYSAEVIVIGAGIAGVSAAIELLARNRRVLLLDRDVEANLGGLAKESFGGLWFAGTPLQRRYGIQDGVQQGLADWHAFAEFGPDDHWPRAWAEAYVQRCIPEIYDWLRNIGVQFMPMPLWVERGLHTPGNSVPRWHIVWGTGHELAVVLNQHLRSRPNVERLQLACEHRVESLVSSDGRVTGCRGVLEGTGQEFEATAESVIVASGGINGDIARVKANWHADWGRPPEVILNGSHKYADGRLHDAASALGARVTHLDWQW
;
A
#
# COMPACT_ATOMS: atom_id res chain seq x y z
N MET A 1 2.28 -11.26 28.59
CA MET A 1 1.52 -11.08 27.33
C MET A 1 0.70 -9.79 27.43
N ILE A 2 0.89 -8.86 26.49
CA ILE A 2 0.11 -7.61 26.38
C ILE A 2 -1.19 -7.91 25.63
N ARG A 3 -2.27 -7.24 26.00
CA ARG A 3 -3.58 -7.42 25.35
C ARG A 3 -4.14 -6.10 24.84
N TYR A 4 -4.62 -6.12 23.61
CA TYR A 4 -5.27 -4.99 22.95
C TYR A 4 -6.69 -5.35 22.52
N SER A 5 -7.58 -4.35 22.46
CA SER A 5 -8.93 -4.50 21.92
C SER A 5 -9.35 -3.22 21.19
N ALA A 6 -9.84 -3.38 19.96
CA ALA A 6 -10.33 -2.30 19.12
C ALA A 6 -11.57 -2.76 18.33
N GLU A 7 -12.20 -1.87 17.58
CA GLU A 7 -13.22 -2.26 16.58
C GLU A 7 -12.53 -2.76 15.31
N VAL A 8 -11.43 -2.09 14.92
CA VAL A 8 -10.63 -2.48 13.74
C VAL A 8 -9.16 -2.49 14.10
N ILE A 9 -8.47 -3.58 13.74
CA ILE A 9 -7.01 -3.65 13.74
C ILE A 9 -6.53 -3.37 12.32
N VAL A 10 -5.54 -2.47 12.18
CA VAL A 10 -4.80 -2.24 10.94
C VAL A 10 -3.35 -2.67 11.17
N ILE A 11 -2.85 -3.60 10.35
CA ILE A 11 -1.51 -4.14 10.48
C ILE A 11 -0.61 -3.58 9.37
N GLY A 12 0.33 -2.73 9.74
CA GLY A 12 1.23 -1.99 8.87
C GLY A 12 0.83 -0.51 8.75
N ALA A 13 1.74 0.39 9.11
CA ALA A 13 1.57 1.84 9.02
C ALA A 13 2.33 2.45 7.82
N GLY A 14 2.36 1.73 6.71
CA GLY A 14 2.65 2.28 5.39
C GLY A 14 1.49 3.15 4.89
N ILE A 15 1.60 3.72 3.68
CA ILE A 15 0.55 4.61 3.13
C ILE A 15 -0.83 3.96 3.13
N ALA A 16 -0.93 2.67 2.84
CA ALA A 16 -2.21 1.94 2.83
C ALA A 16 -2.85 1.88 4.23
N GLY A 17 -2.07 1.50 5.25
CA GLY A 17 -2.58 1.39 6.62
C GLY A 17 -2.89 2.74 7.25
N VAL A 18 -2.05 3.74 7.02
CA VAL A 18 -2.30 5.12 7.48
C VAL A 18 -3.57 5.68 6.84
N SER A 19 -3.76 5.51 5.54
CA SER A 19 -4.98 5.94 4.84
C SER A 19 -6.22 5.22 5.36
N ALA A 20 -6.13 3.91 5.59
CA ALA A 20 -7.22 3.13 6.20
C ALA A 20 -7.56 3.64 7.60
N ALA A 21 -6.56 3.92 8.44
CA ALA A 21 -6.77 4.46 9.77
C ALA A 21 -7.46 5.85 9.74
N ILE A 22 -7.03 6.75 8.83
CA ILE A 22 -7.66 8.05 8.62
C ILE A 22 -9.16 7.89 8.28
N GLU A 23 -9.48 6.99 7.35
CA GLU A 23 -10.84 6.73 6.92
C GLU A 23 -11.71 6.08 8.01
N LEU A 24 -11.13 5.18 8.80
CA LEU A 24 -11.81 4.56 9.93
C LEU A 24 -12.11 5.57 11.04
N LEU A 25 -11.16 6.45 11.35
CA LEU A 25 -11.39 7.55 12.29
C LEU A 25 -12.47 8.50 11.79
N ALA A 26 -12.48 8.84 10.50
CA ALA A 26 -13.55 9.66 9.90
C ALA A 26 -14.94 9.02 10.10
N ARG A 27 -15.02 7.70 10.20
CA ARG A 27 -16.23 6.92 10.53
C ARG A 27 -16.41 6.66 12.02
N ASN A 28 -15.66 7.37 12.85
CA ASN A 28 -15.73 7.30 14.31
C ASN A 28 -15.42 5.90 14.90
N ARG A 29 -14.57 5.10 14.23
CA ARG A 29 -14.18 3.78 14.69
C ARG A 29 -12.99 3.85 15.66
N ARG A 30 -12.92 2.91 16.62
CA ARG A 30 -11.74 2.70 17.45
C ARG A 30 -10.75 1.83 16.69
N VAL A 31 -9.58 2.36 16.46
CA VAL A 31 -8.54 1.74 15.60
C VAL A 31 -7.30 1.41 16.43
N LEU A 32 -6.83 0.18 16.30
CA LEU A 32 -5.47 -0.21 16.69
C LEU A 32 -4.63 -0.29 15.42
N LEU A 33 -3.66 0.61 15.27
CA LEU A 33 -2.70 0.61 14.18
C LEU A 33 -1.38 0.02 14.69
N LEU A 34 -1.04 -1.17 14.18
CA LEU A 34 0.18 -1.89 14.53
C LEU A 34 1.24 -1.69 13.45
N ASP A 35 2.46 -1.36 13.84
CA ASP A 35 3.60 -1.36 12.92
C ASP A 35 4.80 -2.06 13.56
N ARG A 36 5.57 -2.72 12.70
CA ARG A 36 6.76 -3.44 13.12
C ARG A 36 7.97 -2.52 13.34
N ASP A 37 8.02 -1.38 12.66
CA ASP A 37 9.12 -0.44 12.79
C ASP A 37 8.87 0.56 13.92
N VAL A 38 9.87 1.37 14.21
CA VAL A 38 9.77 2.47 15.18
C VAL A 38 8.91 3.60 14.62
N GLU A 39 8.34 4.40 15.50
CA GLU A 39 7.43 5.50 15.14
C GLU A 39 8.05 6.51 14.16
N ALA A 40 9.34 6.78 14.25
CA ALA A 40 10.05 7.67 13.34
C ALA A 40 10.09 7.18 11.88
N ASN A 41 9.83 5.90 11.65
CA ASN A 41 9.88 5.26 10.33
C ASN A 41 8.49 5.02 9.71
N LEU A 42 7.42 5.52 10.30
CA LEU A 42 6.07 5.39 9.75
C LEU A 42 6.00 5.93 8.31
N GLY A 43 5.27 5.21 7.47
CA GLY A 43 5.14 5.50 6.02
C GLY A 43 5.57 4.34 5.13
N GLY A 44 6.21 3.32 5.70
CA GLY A 44 6.64 2.11 4.99
C GLY A 44 7.57 2.41 3.82
N LEU A 45 7.55 1.55 2.80
CA LEU A 45 8.40 1.70 1.60
C LEU A 45 8.11 2.99 0.82
N ALA A 46 6.89 3.52 0.89
CA ALA A 46 6.54 4.77 0.20
C ALA A 46 7.42 5.94 0.64
N LYS A 47 7.86 5.97 1.90
CA LYS A 47 8.77 7.00 2.44
C LYS A 47 10.12 7.02 1.71
N GLU A 48 10.58 5.88 1.21
CA GLU A 48 11.84 5.74 0.47
C GLU A 48 11.69 5.93 -1.05
N SER A 49 10.44 6.05 -1.54
CA SER A 49 10.14 6.16 -2.96
C SER A 49 10.33 7.57 -3.50
N PHE A 50 10.42 7.71 -4.83
CA PHE A 50 10.41 9.01 -5.51
C PHE A 50 9.05 9.74 -5.43
N GLY A 51 8.01 9.09 -4.92
CA GLY A 51 6.70 9.70 -4.66
C GLY A 51 5.84 9.91 -5.90
N GLY A 52 5.96 9.04 -6.90
CA GLY A 52 5.15 9.11 -8.11
C GLY A 52 3.78 8.46 -7.89
N LEU A 53 2.73 9.19 -8.27
CA LEU A 53 1.36 8.69 -8.33
C LEU A 53 0.82 8.82 -9.74
N TRP A 54 0.18 7.75 -10.19
CA TRP A 54 -0.44 7.70 -11.51
C TRP A 54 -1.84 8.31 -11.45
N PHE A 55 -2.12 9.32 -12.29
CA PHE A 55 -3.45 9.93 -12.41
C PHE A 55 -3.81 10.22 -13.85
N ALA A 56 -5.09 10.06 -14.21
CA ALA A 56 -5.64 10.35 -15.53
C ALA A 56 -6.66 11.49 -15.46
N GLY A 57 -6.42 12.58 -16.18
CA GLY A 57 -7.36 13.70 -16.30
C GLY A 57 -7.25 14.76 -15.20
N THR A 58 -6.05 14.99 -14.64
CA THR A 58 -5.83 16.01 -13.60
C THR A 58 -5.93 17.45 -14.14
N PRO A 59 -6.23 18.43 -13.27
CA PRO A 59 -6.09 19.84 -13.62
C PRO A 59 -4.67 20.21 -14.08
N LEU A 60 -3.66 19.53 -13.53
CA LEU A 60 -2.27 19.74 -13.91
C LEU A 60 -1.99 19.31 -15.36
N GLN A 61 -2.47 18.13 -15.76
CA GLN A 61 -2.37 17.67 -17.16
C GLN A 61 -3.04 18.67 -18.10
N ARG A 62 -4.27 19.11 -17.81
CA ARG A 62 -4.99 20.10 -18.61
C ARG A 62 -4.23 21.41 -18.77
N ARG A 63 -3.57 21.89 -17.70
CA ARG A 63 -2.74 23.11 -17.75
C ARG A 63 -1.61 23.02 -18.76
N TYR A 64 -1.08 21.84 -19.01
CA TYR A 64 -0.02 21.60 -20.00
C TYR A 64 -0.53 21.11 -21.35
N GLY A 65 -1.85 21.22 -21.60
CA GLY A 65 -2.46 20.79 -22.86
C GLY A 65 -2.52 19.27 -23.06
N ILE A 66 -2.26 18.51 -22.01
CA ILE A 66 -2.35 17.05 -22.07
C ILE A 66 -3.82 16.64 -22.00
N GLN A 67 -4.31 16.07 -23.08
CA GLN A 67 -5.65 15.48 -23.17
C GLN A 67 -5.62 14.09 -22.58
N ASP A 68 -6.34 13.87 -21.49
CA ASP A 68 -6.39 12.59 -20.78
C ASP A 68 -7.70 12.45 -19.98
N GLY A 69 -8.06 11.23 -19.64
CA GLY A 69 -9.26 10.92 -18.88
C GLY A 69 -9.43 9.43 -18.66
N VAL A 70 -10.56 9.07 -18.03
CA VAL A 70 -10.84 7.68 -17.62
C VAL A 70 -10.76 6.71 -18.80
N GLN A 71 -11.38 7.03 -19.93
CA GLN A 71 -11.42 6.11 -21.08
C GLN A 71 -10.01 5.79 -21.62
N GLN A 72 -9.20 6.83 -21.85
CA GLN A 72 -7.83 6.67 -22.35
C GLN A 72 -6.93 6.02 -21.30
N GLY A 73 -7.09 6.41 -20.04
CA GLY A 73 -6.35 5.81 -18.92
C GLY A 73 -6.62 4.32 -18.78
N LEU A 74 -7.87 3.88 -18.89
CA LEU A 74 -8.23 2.46 -18.86
C LEU A 74 -7.69 1.70 -20.08
N ALA A 75 -7.78 2.28 -21.28
CA ALA A 75 -7.25 1.64 -22.49
C ALA A 75 -5.75 1.37 -22.37
N ASP A 76 -4.98 2.37 -21.91
CA ASP A 76 -3.54 2.23 -21.71
C ASP A 76 -3.21 1.22 -20.60
N TRP A 77 -3.92 1.26 -19.48
CA TRP A 77 -3.71 0.33 -18.37
C TRP A 77 -3.96 -1.11 -18.79
N HIS A 78 -5.10 -1.37 -19.45
CA HIS A 78 -5.46 -2.71 -19.92
C HIS A 78 -4.44 -3.24 -20.96
N ALA A 79 -3.96 -2.37 -21.83
CA ALA A 79 -2.94 -2.75 -22.82
C ALA A 79 -1.60 -3.13 -22.16
N PHE A 80 -1.20 -2.42 -21.11
CA PHE A 80 0.09 -2.63 -20.45
C PHE A 80 0.05 -3.78 -19.43
N ALA A 81 -1.06 -3.99 -18.76
CA ALA A 81 -1.18 -4.96 -17.67
C ALA A 81 -1.22 -6.42 -18.16
N GLU A 82 -1.49 -6.67 -19.43
CA GLU A 82 -1.56 -8.01 -20.02
C GLU A 82 -2.43 -8.99 -19.20
N PHE A 83 -3.57 -8.51 -18.70
CA PHE A 83 -4.47 -9.28 -17.85
C PHE A 83 -4.88 -10.61 -18.47
N GLY A 84 -4.63 -11.70 -17.77
CA GLY A 84 -5.07 -13.04 -18.11
C GLY A 84 -6.57 -13.28 -17.83
N PRO A 85 -7.07 -14.46 -18.19
CA PRO A 85 -8.50 -14.81 -18.00
C PRO A 85 -8.90 -14.88 -16.51
N ASP A 86 -7.96 -15.20 -15.61
CA ASP A 86 -8.20 -15.32 -14.17
C ASP A 86 -8.02 -14.01 -13.40
N ASP A 87 -7.60 -12.93 -14.08
CA ASP A 87 -7.32 -11.62 -13.48
C ASP A 87 -8.56 -10.76 -13.30
N HIS A 88 -9.65 -11.37 -12.83
CA HIS A 88 -10.89 -10.65 -12.55
C HIS A 88 -10.68 -9.51 -11.54
N TRP A 89 -10.09 -9.80 -10.38
CA TRP A 89 -9.89 -8.79 -9.34
C TRP A 89 -8.83 -7.74 -9.67
N PRO A 90 -7.65 -8.08 -10.21
CA PRO A 90 -6.70 -7.08 -10.71
C PRO A 90 -7.33 -6.11 -11.71
N ARG A 91 -8.14 -6.63 -12.65
CA ARG A 91 -8.88 -5.81 -13.63
C ARG A 91 -9.89 -4.87 -12.95
N ALA A 92 -10.71 -5.41 -12.04
CA ALA A 92 -11.69 -4.63 -11.29
C ALA A 92 -11.03 -3.52 -10.44
N TRP A 93 -9.87 -3.80 -9.85
CA TRP A 93 -9.11 -2.79 -9.12
C TRP A 93 -8.54 -1.70 -10.04
N ALA A 94 -8.00 -2.06 -11.21
CA ALA A 94 -7.53 -1.09 -12.20
C ALA A 94 -8.67 -0.16 -12.65
N GLU A 95 -9.83 -0.72 -12.96
CA GLU A 95 -11.02 0.04 -13.34
C GLU A 95 -11.48 0.99 -12.21
N ALA A 96 -11.59 0.48 -10.98
CA ALA A 96 -11.98 1.28 -9.83
C ALA A 96 -10.99 2.41 -9.57
N TYR A 97 -9.68 2.12 -9.66
CA TYR A 97 -8.63 3.12 -9.45
C TYR A 97 -8.72 4.24 -10.50
N VAL A 98 -8.74 3.89 -11.78
CA VAL A 98 -8.75 4.89 -12.86
C VAL A 98 -10.00 5.76 -12.81
N GLN A 99 -11.17 5.17 -12.52
CA GLN A 99 -12.43 5.90 -12.40
C GLN A 99 -12.45 6.88 -11.21
N ARG A 100 -11.78 6.54 -10.12
CA ARG A 100 -11.85 7.24 -8.84
C ARG A 100 -10.59 8.02 -8.48
N CYS A 101 -9.50 7.87 -9.22
CA CYS A 101 -8.20 8.44 -8.86
C CYS A 101 -8.23 9.97 -8.69
N ILE A 102 -9.10 10.69 -9.40
CA ILE A 102 -9.22 12.14 -9.23
C ILE A 102 -10.01 12.50 -7.97
N PRO A 103 -11.30 12.15 -7.83
CA PRO A 103 -12.09 12.62 -6.68
C PRO A 103 -11.64 12.01 -5.35
N GLU A 104 -11.21 10.74 -5.34
CA GLU A 104 -10.94 10.03 -4.09
C GLU A 104 -9.46 10.05 -3.68
N ILE A 105 -8.53 10.30 -4.62
CA ILE A 105 -7.09 10.29 -4.30
C ILE A 105 -6.45 11.64 -4.59
N TYR A 106 -6.47 12.13 -5.83
CA TYR A 106 -5.80 13.39 -6.19
C TYR A 106 -6.36 14.59 -5.41
N ASP A 107 -7.67 14.78 -5.44
CA ASP A 107 -8.34 15.89 -4.75
C ASP A 107 -8.20 15.75 -3.23
N TRP A 108 -8.34 14.53 -2.70
CA TRP A 108 -8.13 14.27 -1.27
C TRP A 108 -6.71 14.61 -0.83
N LEU A 109 -5.68 14.14 -1.53
CA LEU A 109 -4.28 14.44 -1.23
C LEU A 109 -4.00 15.94 -1.31
N ARG A 110 -4.53 16.62 -2.33
CA ARG A 110 -4.43 18.08 -2.44
C ARG A 110 -5.07 18.80 -1.26
N ASN A 111 -6.23 18.37 -0.82
CA ASN A 111 -6.97 18.95 0.28
C ASN A 111 -6.27 18.80 1.63
N ILE A 112 -5.50 17.74 1.83
CA ILE A 112 -4.72 17.51 3.06
C ILE A 112 -3.32 18.15 2.99
N GLY A 113 -2.97 18.82 1.88
CA GLY A 113 -1.74 19.61 1.77
C GLY A 113 -0.64 19.00 0.90
N VAL A 114 -0.84 17.80 0.33
CA VAL A 114 0.14 17.22 -0.61
C VAL A 114 0.27 18.10 -1.84
N GLN A 115 1.50 18.44 -2.20
CA GLN A 115 1.81 19.20 -3.40
C GLN A 115 2.52 18.32 -4.41
N PHE A 116 2.22 18.54 -5.69
CA PHE A 116 2.88 17.85 -6.78
C PHE A 116 3.85 18.79 -7.51
N MET A 117 4.89 18.22 -8.10
CA MET A 117 5.75 18.91 -9.01
C MET A 117 4.93 19.53 -10.16
N PRO A 118 5.39 20.64 -10.74
CA PRO A 118 4.56 21.42 -11.66
C PRO A 118 4.18 20.71 -12.95
N MET A 119 4.85 19.61 -13.32
CA MET A 119 4.59 18.90 -14.57
C MET A 119 4.53 17.39 -14.32
N PRO A 120 3.52 16.66 -14.87
CA PRO A 120 3.49 15.22 -14.85
C PRO A 120 4.61 14.62 -15.70
N LEU A 121 5.17 13.50 -15.24
CA LEU A 121 6.23 12.79 -15.92
C LEU A 121 5.68 11.65 -16.78
N TRP A 122 6.46 11.30 -17.80
CA TRP A 122 6.12 10.23 -18.73
C TRP A 122 6.98 8.99 -18.45
N VAL A 123 6.46 8.07 -17.66
CA VAL A 123 7.04 6.76 -17.41
C VAL A 123 6.13 5.66 -17.95
N GLU A 124 6.63 4.44 -18.08
CA GLU A 124 5.90 3.27 -18.57
C GLU A 124 5.24 3.54 -19.93
N ARG A 125 6.06 4.01 -20.87
CA ARG A 125 5.62 4.36 -22.23
C ARG A 125 5.34 3.15 -23.10
N GLY A 126 5.75 1.95 -22.65
CA GLY A 126 5.58 0.73 -23.38
C GLY A 126 6.59 0.54 -24.51
N LEU A 127 7.81 0.09 -24.19
CA LEU A 127 8.82 -0.23 -25.19
C LEU A 127 8.52 -1.52 -25.94
N HIS A 128 7.89 -2.47 -25.30
CA HIS A 128 7.56 -3.79 -25.83
C HIS A 128 6.06 -4.04 -25.92
N THR A 129 5.29 -3.51 -24.98
CA THR A 129 3.83 -3.56 -24.92
C THR A 129 3.31 -2.13 -24.81
N PRO A 130 2.18 -1.76 -25.48
CA PRO A 130 1.62 -0.42 -25.35
C PRO A 130 1.35 -0.05 -23.90
N GLY A 131 1.86 1.10 -23.50
CA GLY A 131 1.75 1.63 -22.13
C GLY A 131 1.10 3.02 -22.11
N ASN A 132 1.55 3.88 -21.18
CA ASN A 132 1.03 5.24 -21.07
C ASN A 132 1.21 6.02 -22.36
N SER A 133 0.12 6.43 -22.98
CA SER A 133 0.11 7.25 -24.21
C SER A 133 0.33 8.73 -23.95
N VAL A 134 0.21 9.16 -22.69
CA VAL A 134 0.45 10.53 -22.22
C VAL A 134 1.13 10.53 -20.85
N PRO A 135 1.76 11.65 -20.44
CA PRO A 135 2.34 11.79 -19.10
C PRO A 135 1.28 11.70 -18.00
N ARG A 136 1.45 10.75 -17.06
CA ARG A 136 0.48 10.51 -15.96
C ARG A 136 1.10 10.45 -14.57
N TRP A 137 2.43 10.36 -14.46
CA TRP A 137 3.09 10.30 -13.16
C TRP A 137 3.23 11.68 -12.55
N HIS A 138 2.55 11.87 -11.42
CA HIS A 138 2.57 13.09 -10.63
C HIS A 138 3.50 12.88 -9.44
N ILE A 139 4.66 13.52 -9.47
CA ILE A 139 5.65 13.39 -8.41
C ILE A 139 5.27 14.33 -7.26
N VAL A 140 5.21 13.80 -6.06
CA VAL A 140 5.01 14.60 -4.86
C VAL A 140 6.22 15.51 -4.64
N TRP A 141 5.99 16.77 -4.37
CA TRP A 141 7.04 17.70 -3.98
C TRP A 141 7.60 17.29 -2.63
N GLY A 142 8.87 16.91 -2.58
CA GLY A 142 9.50 16.29 -1.40
C GLY A 142 9.45 14.76 -1.40
N THR A 143 9.10 14.15 -2.54
CA THR A 143 9.10 12.69 -2.78
C THR A 143 8.08 11.90 -1.96
N GLY A 144 8.21 10.59 -1.88
CA GLY A 144 7.38 9.74 -1.02
C GLY A 144 7.59 10.01 0.47
N HIS A 145 8.75 10.58 0.84
CA HIS A 145 8.98 11.04 2.20
C HIS A 145 7.94 12.09 2.63
N GLU A 146 7.75 13.13 1.84
CA GLU A 146 6.78 14.18 2.14
C GLU A 146 5.35 13.66 2.13
N LEU A 147 5.02 12.73 1.21
CA LEU A 147 3.73 12.07 1.23
C LEU A 147 3.47 11.37 2.57
N ALA A 148 4.46 10.63 3.08
CA ALA A 148 4.36 9.96 4.38
C ALA A 148 4.24 10.96 5.53
N VAL A 149 4.99 12.06 5.50
CA VAL A 149 4.91 13.13 6.51
C VAL A 149 3.51 13.74 6.55
N VAL A 150 2.97 14.16 5.40
CA VAL A 150 1.64 14.79 5.32
C VAL A 150 0.54 13.83 5.78
N LEU A 151 0.59 12.56 5.35
CA LEU A 151 -0.39 11.55 5.78
C LEU A 151 -0.34 11.31 7.29
N ASN A 152 0.85 11.19 7.87
CA ASN A 152 0.99 10.98 9.32
C ASN A 152 0.56 12.23 10.12
N GLN A 153 0.86 13.43 9.64
CA GLN A 153 0.37 14.68 10.25
C GLN A 153 -1.16 14.75 10.20
N HIS A 154 -1.75 14.40 9.05
CA HIS A 154 -3.20 14.39 8.89
C HIS A 154 -3.87 13.35 9.81
N LEU A 155 -3.30 12.13 9.95
CA LEU A 155 -3.77 11.12 10.88
C LEU A 155 -3.81 11.66 12.33
N ARG A 156 -2.73 12.31 12.75
CA ARG A 156 -2.57 12.84 14.13
C ARG A 156 -3.42 14.08 14.41
N SER A 157 -3.80 14.82 13.37
CA SER A 157 -4.65 16.02 13.48
C SER A 157 -6.15 15.73 13.41
N ARG A 158 -6.55 14.46 13.31
CA ARG A 158 -7.99 14.11 13.26
C ARG A 158 -8.71 14.51 14.55
N PRO A 159 -9.94 15.05 14.47
CA PRO A 159 -10.70 15.50 15.65
C PRO A 159 -10.94 14.41 16.69
N ASN A 160 -10.93 13.15 16.27
CA ASN A 160 -11.18 11.98 17.13
C ASN A 160 -9.96 11.04 17.20
N VAL A 161 -8.75 11.64 17.19
CA VAL A 161 -7.48 10.91 17.26
C VAL A 161 -7.33 10.10 18.55
N GLU A 162 -8.07 10.43 19.60
CA GLU A 162 -8.13 9.66 20.85
C GLU A 162 -8.71 8.24 20.67
N ARG A 163 -9.36 8.00 19.53
CA ARG A 163 -9.84 6.66 19.12
C ARG A 163 -8.76 5.84 18.39
N LEU A 164 -7.60 6.41 18.13
CA LEU A 164 -6.46 5.73 17.57
C LEU A 164 -5.52 5.28 18.66
N GLN A 165 -5.22 3.99 18.70
CA GLN A 165 -4.08 3.45 19.42
C GLN A 165 -3.02 3.06 18.40
N LEU A 166 -1.89 3.77 18.39
CA LEU A 166 -0.72 3.45 17.57
C LEU A 166 0.25 2.62 18.41
N ALA A 167 0.64 1.46 17.92
CA ALA A 167 1.60 0.57 18.57
C ALA A 167 2.69 0.17 17.58
N CYS A 168 3.83 0.85 17.69
CA CYS A 168 5.06 0.57 16.94
C CYS A 168 5.88 -0.54 17.58
N GLU A 169 6.87 -1.07 16.85
CA GLU A 169 7.72 -2.20 17.26
C GLU A 169 6.93 -3.48 17.55
N HIS A 170 5.75 -3.63 16.94
CA HIS A 170 4.86 -4.77 17.10
C HIS A 170 4.91 -5.66 15.84
N ARG A 171 5.69 -6.74 15.91
CA ARG A 171 5.74 -7.74 14.84
C ARG A 171 4.56 -8.69 14.96
N VAL A 172 3.58 -8.54 14.10
CA VAL A 172 2.49 -9.51 13.97
C VAL A 172 3.01 -10.77 13.28
N GLU A 173 2.76 -11.92 13.87
CA GLU A 173 3.24 -13.22 13.39
C GLU A 173 2.12 -14.12 12.87
N SER A 174 0.91 -13.95 13.40
CA SER A 174 -0.24 -14.75 13.01
C SER A 174 -1.54 -13.98 13.11
N LEU A 175 -2.53 -14.43 12.34
CA LEU A 175 -3.92 -14.00 12.44
C LEU A 175 -4.69 -14.99 13.30
N VAL A 176 -5.59 -14.47 14.13
CA VAL A 176 -6.48 -15.29 14.96
C VAL A 176 -7.85 -15.34 14.30
N SER A 177 -8.40 -16.54 14.19
CA SER A 177 -9.73 -16.75 13.63
C SER A 177 -10.63 -17.54 14.59
N SER A 178 -11.91 -17.22 14.57
CA SER A 178 -12.98 -17.96 15.26
C SER A 178 -14.20 -18.02 14.35
N ASP A 179 -14.82 -19.20 14.26
CA ASP A 179 -16.04 -19.42 13.47
C ASP A 179 -15.93 -18.93 12.01
N GLY A 180 -14.78 -19.17 11.38
CA GLY A 180 -14.52 -18.78 9.99
C GLY A 180 -14.27 -17.28 9.77
N ARG A 181 -14.11 -16.49 10.82
CA ARG A 181 -13.81 -15.05 10.75
C ARG A 181 -12.47 -14.75 11.41
N VAL A 182 -11.73 -13.81 10.83
CA VAL A 182 -10.53 -13.27 11.47
C VAL A 182 -10.97 -12.29 12.56
N THR A 183 -10.59 -12.57 13.81
CA THR A 183 -11.01 -11.84 15.01
C THR A 183 -9.85 -11.15 15.72
N GLY A 184 -8.65 -11.22 15.18
CA GLY A 184 -7.49 -10.60 15.79
C GLY A 184 -6.17 -11.04 15.21
N CYS A 185 -5.10 -10.74 15.95
CA CYS A 185 -3.74 -11.14 15.61
C CYS A 185 -2.90 -11.37 16.87
N ARG A 186 -1.79 -12.09 16.70
CA ARG A 186 -0.76 -12.31 17.73
C ARG A 186 0.60 -12.00 17.18
N GLY A 187 1.51 -11.65 18.08
CA GLY A 187 2.88 -11.37 17.71
C GLY A 187 3.74 -11.04 18.92
N VAL A 188 4.89 -10.42 18.65
CA VAL A 188 5.86 -10.04 19.66
C VAL A 188 6.36 -8.62 19.45
N LEU A 189 6.82 -7.99 20.53
CA LEU A 189 7.56 -6.72 20.47
C LEU A 189 8.98 -7.00 19.96
N GLU A 190 9.41 -6.25 18.92
CA GLU A 190 10.72 -6.46 18.28
C GLU A 190 11.90 -6.38 19.26
N GLY A 191 11.92 -5.41 20.15
CA GLY A 191 13.05 -5.18 21.04
C GLY A 191 13.15 -6.17 22.21
N THR A 192 12.02 -6.72 22.67
CA THR A 192 11.96 -7.51 23.92
C THR A 192 11.53 -8.95 23.74
N GLY A 193 10.90 -9.28 22.58
CA GLY A 193 10.25 -10.57 22.38
C GLY A 193 9.00 -10.79 23.23
N GLN A 194 8.51 -9.76 23.93
CA GLN A 194 7.29 -9.85 24.73
C GLN A 194 6.09 -10.12 23.85
N GLU A 195 5.33 -11.15 24.15
CA GLU A 195 4.13 -11.52 23.40
C GLU A 195 2.99 -10.52 23.58
N PHE A 196 2.24 -10.34 22.51
CA PHE A 196 0.97 -9.61 22.52
C PHE A 196 -0.13 -10.35 21.77
N GLU A 197 -1.37 -10.05 22.13
CA GLU A 197 -2.58 -10.47 21.43
C GLU A 197 -3.50 -9.25 21.26
N ALA A 198 -4.07 -9.10 20.07
CA ALA A 198 -5.02 -8.05 19.76
C ALA A 198 -6.32 -8.67 19.21
N THR A 199 -7.46 -8.17 19.68
CA THR A 199 -8.79 -8.64 19.26
C THR A 199 -9.60 -7.49 18.65
N ALA A 200 -10.36 -7.79 17.58
CA ALA A 200 -11.21 -6.82 16.90
C ALA A 200 -12.35 -7.51 16.13
N GLU A 201 -13.34 -6.70 15.71
CA GLU A 201 -14.40 -7.14 14.80
C GLU A 201 -13.90 -7.32 13.37
N SER A 202 -12.87 -6.58 12.98
CA SER A 202 -12.27 -6.62 11.65
C SER A 202 -10.77 -6.38 11.70
N VAL A 203 -10.04 -7.03 10.78
CA VAL A 203 -8.59 -6.88 10.63
C VAL A 203 -8.26 -6.50 9.20
N ILE A 204 -7.52 -5.41 9.03
CA ILE A 204 -6.95 -4.96 7.75
C ILE A 204 -5.47 -5.30 7.75
N VAL A 205 -5.03 -6.11 6.79
CA VAL A 205 -3.62 -6.42 6.59
C VAL A 205 -3.06 -5.49 5.52
N ALA A 206 -2.19 -4.56 5.92
CA ALA A 206 -1.53 -3.56 5.09
C ALA A 206 0.00 -3.64 5.20
N SER A 207 0.53 -4.86 5.34
CA SER A 207 1.92 -5.15 5.72
C SER A 207 2.94 -5.03 4.58
N GLY A 208 2.53 -4.56 3.41
CA GLY A 208 3.40 -4.45 2.23
C GLY A 208 3.63 -5.78 1.52
N GLY A 209 4.69 -5.86 0.73
CA GLY A 209 4.98 -7.00 -0.15
C GLY A 209 5.94 -8.04 0.45
N ILE A 210 6.66 -8.73 -0.45
CA ILE A 210 7.62 -9.79 -0.12
C ILE A 210 9.09 -9.40 -0.39
N ASN A 211 9.32 -8.27 -1.03
CA ASN A 211 10.61 -7.92 -1.64
C ASN A 211 11.72 -7.59 -0.63
N GLY A 212 11.39 -7.52 0.66
CA GLY A 212 12.37 -7.44 1.75
C GLY A 212 13.13 -8.76 1.99
N ASP A 213 12.58 -9.88 1.53
CA ASP A 213 13.18 -11.22 1.62
C ASP A 213 13.68 -11.68 0.24
N ILE A 214 14.99 -11.57 -0.01
CA ILE A 214 15.60 -11.93 -1.28
C ILE A 214 15.44 -13.43 -1.61
N ALA A 215 15.40 -14.31 -0.61
CA ALA A 215 15.17 -15.73 -0.86
C ALA A 215 13.74 -15.95 -1.39
N ARG A 216 12.76 -15.26 -0.82
CA ARG A 216 11.37 -15.30 -1.27
C ARG A 216 11.20 -14.65 -2.66
N VAL A 217 11.91 -13.56 -2.95
CA VAL A 217 11.98 -12.94 -4.29
C VAL A 217 12.46 -13.97 -5.31
N LYS A 218 13.56 -14.65 -5.04
CA LYS A 218 14.12 -15.68 -5.95
C LYS A 218 13.19 -16.88 -6.12
N ALA A 219 12.50 -17.30 -5.05
CA ALA A 219 11.55 -18.40 -5.09
C ALA A 219 10.29 -18.08 -5.91
N ASN A 220 9.94 -16.80 -6.03
CA ASN A 220 8.81 -16.29 -6.83
C ASN A 220 9.29 -15.56 -8.09
N TRP A 221 10.47 -15.88 -8.61
CA TRP A 221 11.00 -15.23 -9.82
C TRP A 221 10.14 -15.56 -11.03
N HIS A 222 9.79 -14.54 -11.83
CA HIS A 222 8.93 -14.74 -12.99
C HIS A 222 9.60 -15.68 -14.00
N ALA A 223 8.85 -16.69 -14.45
CA ALA A 223 9.39 -17.77 -15.27
C ALA A 223 10.01 -17.28 -16.58
N ASP A 224 9.39 -16.27 -17.22
CA ASP A 224 9.83 -15.73 -18.50
C ASP A 224 11.11 -14.87 -18.40
N TRP A 225 11.51 -14.49 -17.18
CA TRP A 225 12.74 -13.71 -16.96
C TRP A 225 13.99 -14.59 -16.86
N GLY A 226 13.86 -15.91 -17.00
CA GLY A 226 14.93 -16.87 -16.89
C GLY A 226 15.36 -17.10 -15.45
N ARG A 227 16.66 -17.31 -15.21
CA ARG A 227 17.16 -17.55 -13.85
C ARG A 227 17.34 -16.23 -13.10
N PRO A 228 16.97 -16.17 -11.80
CA PRO A 228 17.23 -15.00 -10.99
C PRO A 228 18.76 -14.74 -10.91
N PRO A 229 19.20 -13.47 -10.89
CA PRO A 229 20.59 -13.11 -10.69
C PRO A 229 21.12 -13.68 -9.36
N GLU A 230 22.43 -13.99 -9.34
CA GLU A 230 23.09 -14.44 -8.12
C GLU A 230 22.98 -13.37 -7.02
N VAL A 231 23.22 -12.11 -7.38
CA VAL A 231 23.17 -10.94 -6.51
C VAL A 231 21.97 -10.08 -6.90
N ILE A 232 21.07 -9.84 -5.97
CA ILE A 232 19.94 -8.91 -6.10
C ILE A 232 20.13 -7.81 -5.06
N LEU A 233 20.16 -6.55 -5.50
CA LEU A 233 20.17 -5.41 -4.60
C LEU A 233 18.77 -5.19 -4.06
N ASN A 234 18.65 -5.13 -2.72
CA ASN A 234 17.36 -4.95 -2.07
C ASN A 234 17.10 -3.46 -1.82
N GLY A 235 16.23 -2.86 -2.63
CA GLY A 235 15.71 -1.51 -2.43
C GLY A 235 14.35 -1.48 -1.71
N SER A 236 13.85 -2.62 -1.25
CA SER A 236 12.56 -2.72 -0.58
C SER A 236 12.66 -2.49 0.94
N HIS A 237 11.50 -2.37 1.59
CA HIS A 237 11.45 -2.24 3.04
C HIS A 237 11.92 -3.54 3.72
N LYS A 238 12.84 -3.41 4.69
CA LYS A 238 13.48 -4.54 5.40
C LYS A 238 12.51 -5.55 6.03
N TYR A 239 11.29 -5.12 6.36
CA TYR A 239 10.24 -5.94 6.98
C TYR A 239 9.18 -6.45 6.00
N ALA A 240 9.33 -6.19 4.72
CA ALA A 240 8.46 -6.74 3.68
C ALA A 240 8.81 -8.22 3.41
N ASP A 241 8.61 -9.08 4.41
CA ASP A 241 9.05 -10.49 4.43
C ASP A 241 7.97 -11.49 3.98
N GLY A 242 6.75 -11.03 3.70
CA GLY A 242 5.64 -11.88 3.25
C GLY A 242 5.02 -12.76 4.34
N ARG A 243 5.42 -12.64 5.59
CA ARG A 243 4.87 -13.44 6.72
C ARG A 243 3.36 -13.37 6.82
N LEU A 244 2.77 -12.19 6.65
CA LEU A 244 1.32 -12.02 6.71
C LEU A 244 0.60 -12.47 5.43
N HIS A 245 1.29 -12.60 4.30
CA HIS A 245 0.76 -13.30 3.14
C HIS A 245 0.54 -14.79 3.47
N ASP A 246 1.52 -15.42 4.12
CA ASP A 246 1.43 -16.82 4.55
C ASP A 246 0.31 -17.00 5.59
N ALA A 247 0.25 -16.12 6.59
CA ALA A 247 -0.78 -16.15 7.62
C ALA A 247 -2.20 -15.98 7.04
N ALA A 248 -2.37 -15.07 6.06
CA ALA A 248 -3.65 -14.89 5.38
C ALA A 248 -4.00 -16.10 4.49
N SER A 249 -3.03 -16.62 3.74
CA SER A 249 -3.22 -17.80 2.89
C SER A 249 -3.62 -19.02 3.70
N ALA A 250 -3.05 -19.21 4.89
CA ALA A 250 -3.42 -20.29 5.81
C ALA A 250 -4.88 -20.21 6.28
N LEU A 251 -5.50 -19.04 6.20
CA LEU A 251 -6.92 -18.80 6.49
C LEU A 251 -7.81 -18.72 5.24
N GLY A 252 -7.27 -19.11 4.07
CA GLY A 252 -8.02 -19.19 2.82
C GLY A 252 -7.97 -17.96 1.94
N ALA A 253 -7.13 -16.96 2.23
CA ALA A 253 -6.91 -15.85 1.33
C ALA A 253 -6.14 -16.30 0.08
N ARG A 254 -6.53 -15.78 -1.08
CA ARG A 254 -5.81 -16.00 -2.33
C ARG A 254 -4.78 -14.87 -2.51
N VAL A 255 -3.50 -15.24 -2.55
CA VAL A 255 -2.39 -14.36 -2.92
C VAL A 255 -2.01 -14.64 -4.37
N THR A 256 -1.85 -13.60 -5.18
CA THR A 256 -1.54 -13.71 -6.62
C THR A 256 -0.40 -12.77 -6.99
N HIS A 257 0.24 -13.03 -8.15
CA HIS A 257 1.24 -12.15 -8.75
C HIS A 257 2.46 -11.86 -7.86
N LEU A 258 2.87 -12.82 -7.02
CA LEU A 258 4.11 -12.68 -6.25
C LEU A 258 5.36 -12.68 -7.13
N ASP A 259 5.24 -13.11 -8.36
CA ASP A 259 6.26 -13.15 -9.40
C ASP A 259 6.37 -11.83 -10.20
N TRP A 260 5.40 -10.93 -10.07
CA TRP A 260 5.43 -9.58 -10.66
C TRP A 260 6.14 -8.61 -9.70
N GLN A 261 7.44 -8.53 -9.86
CA GLN A 261 8.30 -7.75 -8.98
C GLN A 261 8.80 -6.50 -9.70
N TRP A 262 8.89 -5.41 -8.96
CA TRP A 262 9.25 -4.11 -9.51
C TRP A 262 10.33 -3.45 -8.65
#